data_f053f53141be3963a15357a907f0786a
#
_entry.id   f053f53141be3963a15357a907f0786a
#
_cell.length_a   1.000
_cell.length_b   1.000
_cell.length_c   1.000
_cell.angle_alpha   90.00
_cell.angle_beta   90.00
_cell.angle_gamma   90.00
#
_symmetry.space_group_name_H-M   'P 1'
#
loop_
_entity.id
_entity.type
_entity.pdbx_description
1 polymer ?
#
loop_
_entity_poly.entity_id
_entity_poly.type
_entity_poly.pdbx_seq_one_letter_code
_entity_poly.pdbx_strand_id
1 'polypeptide(L)'
;MFKKKEKTEKAPKNKKVRTMKVGTHKKSVLLLWAVLLASTSFGVYKNFTAIDTHTVHEKEIIQLRLNDTNGIENFVKNFAKAYYSWDTSKEAIEARTTEISKYLTKELQDLNADTIRTDIPTSATVTNVLVWNVGQSGTDDFTVAYEVDQQVKEGEQTQAVTENYTVTVHVDKDGAMVITQNPTLAPAVQKSKYEPKAQEADVSVSSDTVKDATAFLETFFKLYPTA
;
A
#
# COMPACT_ATOMS: atom_id res chain seq x y z
N MET A 1 79.10 -63.52 71.21
CA MET A 1 78.63 -62.18 71.55
C MET A 1 78.21 -61.52 70.22
N PHE A 2 76.89 -61.62 69.89
CA PHE A 2 76.39 -61.15 68.57
C PHE A 2 75.75 -59.80 68.81
N LYS A 3 76.22 -58.79 68.05
CA LYS A 3 75.66 -57.45 68.01
C LYS A 3 74.46 -57.42 66.98
N LYS A 4 73.29 -57.22 67.49
CA LYS A 4 72.08 -57.03 66.71
C LYS A 4 72.10 -55.65 66.03
N LYS A 5 72.07 -55.59 64.68
CA LYS A 5 71.96 -54.34 63.92
C LYS A 5 70.49 -53.89 63.94
N GLU A 6 70.24 -52.71 64.48
CA GLU A 6 68.97 -52.03 64.36
C GLU A 6 68.65 -51.63 62.94
N LYS A 7 67.41 -51.95 62.48
CA LYS A 7 66.89 -51.56 61.21
C LYS A 7 66.28 -50.17 61.38
N THR A 8 66.91 -49.18 60.73
CA THR A 8 66.36 -47.85 60.62
C THR A 8 65.12 -47.87 59.66
N GLU A 9 63.98 -47.48 60.21
CA GLU A 9 62.70 -47.29 59.43
C GLU A 9 62.88 -46.19 58.40
N LYS A 10 62.59 -46.50 57.19
CA LYS A 10 62.53 -45.55 56.07
C LYS A 10 61.25 -44.73 56.11
N ALA A 11 61.34 -43.43 56.25
CA ALA A 11 60.25 -42.48 56.17
C ALA A 11 59.33 -42.71 54.92
N PRO A 12 58.03 -42.52 55.05
CA PRO A 12 57.13 -42.79 53.91
C PRO A 12 57.38 -41.77 52.79
N LYS A 13 57.57 -42.30 51.59
CA LYS A 13 57.71 -41.50 50.35
C LYS A 13 56.36 -40.80 50.05
N ASN A 14 56.33 -39.47 50.13
CA ASN A 14 55.23 -38.63 49.71
C ASN A 14 54.89 -38.97 48.25
N LYS A 15 53.70 -39.57 48.03
CA LYS A 15 53.12 -39.77 46.68
C LYS A 15 52.83 -38.41 46.10
N LYS A 16 53.58 -37.98 45.08
CA LYS A 16 53.28 -36.81 44.29
C LYS A 16 51.85 -36.91 43.74
N VAL A 17 50.93 -36.03 44.19
CA VAL A 17 49.61 -35.91 43.65
C VAL A 17 49.76 -35.52 42.14
N ARG A 18 49.19 -36.34 41.25
CA ARG A 18 49.12 -36.04 39.84
C ARG A 18 48.22 -34.82 39.64
N THR A 19 48.79 -33.63 39.53
CA THR A 19 48.07 -32.47 39.05
C THR A 19 47.83 -32.67 37.56
N MET A 20 46.53 -32.79 37.19
CA MET A 20 46.13 -32.74 35.78
C MET A 20 46.53 -31.39 35.25
N LYS A 21 47.52 -31.34 34.34
CA LYS A 21 47.79 -30.13 33.59
C LYS A 21 46.61 -29.91 32.64
N VAL A 22 45.72 -28.97 32.96
CA VAL A 22 44.75 -28.49 32.03
C VAL A 22 45.55 -27.80 30.91
N GLY A 23 45.70 -28.50 29.79
CA GLY A 23 46.40 -27.98 28.65
C GLY A 23 45.65 -26.77 28.11
N THR A 24 46.27 -25.59 28.23
CA THR A 24 45.72 -24.40 27.63
C THR A 24 45.80 -24.59 26.10
N HIS A 25 44.67 -24.96 25.49
CA HIS A 25 44.54 -25.04 24.05
C HIS A 25 44.49 -23.66 23.45
N LYS A 26 45.57 -22.84 23.60
CA LYS A 26 45.67 -21.46 23.15
C LYS A 26 45.28 -21.32 21.68
N LYS A 27 45.67 -22.29 20.85
CA LYS A 27 45.32 -22.30 19.40
C LYS A 27 43.83 -22.50 19.18
N SER A 28 43.17 -23.43 19.91
CA SER A 28 41.73 -23.68 19.78
C SER A 28 40.92 -22.52 20.30
N VAL A 29 41.32 -21.88 21.40
CA VAL A 29 40.68 -20.69 21.94
C VAL A 29 40.80 -19.51 20.95
N LEU A 30 41.94 -19.32 20.33
CA LEU A 30 42.16 -18.27 19.34
C LEU A 30 41.31 -18.50 18.08
N LEU A 31 41.14 -19.76 17.65
CA LEU A 31 40.28 -20.12 16.54
C LEU A 31 38.79 -19.85 16.86
N LEU A 32 38.34 -20.19 18.08
CA LEU A 32 36.97 -19.88 18.53
C LEU A 32 36.70 -18.37 18.55
N TRP A 33 37.66 -17.57 19.03
CA TRP A 33 37.54 -16.11 18.99
C TRP A 33 37.48 -15.56 17.55
N ALA A 34 38.28 -16.12 16.65
CA ALA A 34 38.25 -15.73 15.23
C ALA A 34 36.89 -16.02 14.58
N VAL A 35 36.31 -17.20 14.84
CA VAL A 35 34.98 -17.59 14.34
C VAL A 35 33.89 -16.69 14.95
N LEU A 36 33.96 -16.39 16.25
CA LEU A 36 33.00 -15.50 16.91
C LEU A 36 33.06 -14.09 16.31
N LEU A 37 34.25 -13.52 16.12
CA LEU A 37 34.40 -12.20 15.53
C LEU A 37 33.92 -12.15 14.06
N ALA A 38 34.20 -13.19 13.27
CA ALA A 38 33.72 -13.31 11.91
C ALA A 38 32.18 -13.41 11.86
N SER A 39 31.57 -14.21 12.75
CA SER A 39 30.12 -14.37 12.85
C SER A 39 29.42 -13.11 13.29
N THR A 40 29.95 -12.40 14.29
CA THR A 40 29.37 -11.12 14.74
C THR A 40 29.53 -10.03 13.68
N SER A 41 30.69 -9.93 13.03
CA SER A 41 30.90 -8.96 11.93
C SER A 41 29.95 -9.23 10.76
N PHE A 42 29.75 -10.52 10.41
CA PHE A 42 28.82 -10.91 9.36
C PHE A 42 27.36 -10.60 9.75
N GLY A 43 26.97 -10.87 11.01
CA GLY A 43 25.64 -10.53 11.52
C GLY A 43 25.34 -9.05 11.51
N VAL A 44 26.31 -8.23 11.93
CA VAL A 44 26.20 -6.76 11.88
C VAL A 44 26.11 -6.29 10.42
N TYR A 45 27.00 -6.75 9.54
CA TYR A 45 26.95 -6.42 8.12
C TYR A 45 25.59 -6.78 7.48
N LYS A 46 25.10 -8.01 7.72
CA LYS A 46 23.80 -8.46 7.21
C LYS A 46 22.64 -7.63 7.77
N ASN A 47 22.69 -7.25 9.03
CA ASN A 47 21.65 -6.44 9.65
C ASN A 47 21.58 -5.04 9.04
N PHE A 48 22.73 -4.39 8.82
CA PHE A 48 22.78 -3.08 8.17
C PHE A 48 22.39 -3.14 6.69
N THR A 49 22.85 -4.14 5.93
CA THR A 49 22.49 -4.29 4.52
C THR A 49 21.06 -4.79 4.28
N ALA A 50 20.45 -5.55 5.23
CA ALA A 50 19.05 -5.98 5.12
C ALA A 50 18.05 -4.85 5.41
N ILE A 51 18.42 -3.88 6.25
CA ILE A 51 17.55 -2.75 6.59
C ILE A 51 17.41 -1.79 5.40
N ASP A 52 18.49 -1.56 4.63
CA ASP A 52 18.46 -0.58 3.54
C ASP A 52 17.67 -1.02 2.29
N THR A 53 17.59 -2.32 2.00
CA THR A 53 16.95 -2.80 0.76
C THR A 53 15.42 -2.85 0.84
N HIS A 54 14.83 -3.08 2.02
CA HIS A 54 13.36 -3.15 2.15
C HIS A 54 12.70 -1.80 2.42
N THR A 55 13.36 -0.91 3.15
CA THR A 55 12.75 0.37 3.54
C THR A 55 12.79 1.42 2.43
N VAL A 56 13.77 1.35 1.53
CA VAL A 56 13.91 2.33 0.43
C VAL A 56 12.88 2.03 -0.67
N HIS A 57 12.70 0.76 -1.06
CA HIS A 57 11.73 0.40 -2.11
C HIS A 57 10.27 0.64 -1.69
N GLU A 58 9.88 0.33 -0.46
CA GLU A 58 8.52 0.62 0.01
C GLU A 58 8.24 2.11 0.15
N LYS A 59 9.20 2.90 0.63
CA LYS A 59 9.05 4.36 0.71
C LYS A 59 8.97 5.02 -0.66
N GLU A 60 9.76 4.58 -1.62
CA GLU A 60 9.78 5.12 -2.98
C GLU A 60 8.46 4.81 -3.71
N ILE A 61 7.95 3.59 -3.61
CA ILE A 61 6.66 3.19 -4.19
C ILE A 61 5.48 3.90 -3.51
N ILE A 62 5.52 4.10 -2.19
CA ILE A 62 4.46 4.81 -1.45
C ILE A 62 4.49 6.31 -1.77
N GLN A 63 5.66 6.95 -1.88
CA GLN A 63 5.76 8.36 -2.24
C GLN A 63 5.37 8.63 -3.70
N LEU A 64 5.75 7.79 -4.65
CA LEU A 64 5.27 7.88 -6.03
C LEU A 64 3.74 7.75 -6.12
N ARG A 65 3.14 6.79 -5.42
CA ARG A 65 1.67 6.61 -5.43
C ARG A 65 0.91 7.77 -4.80
N LEU A 66 1.43 8.39 -3.73
CA LEU A 66 0.72 9.47 -3.03
C LEU A 66 0.83 10.84 -3.73
N ASN A 67 1.91 11.11 -4.45
CA ASN A 67 2.11 12.43 -5.08
C ASN A 67 1.49 12.53 -6.49
N ASP A 68 1.47 11.45 -7.25
CA ASP A 68 1.03 11.50 -8.64
C ASP A 68 -0.48 11.26 -8.81
N THR A 69 -1.13 10.50 -7.92
CA THR A 69 -2.56 10.20 -8.05
C THR A 69 -3.46 11.43 -7.92
N ASN A 70 -3.15 12.35 -7.01
CA ASN A 70 -3.96 13.57 -6.82
C ASN A 70 -3.98 14.49 -8.04
N GLY A 71 -2.84 14.65 -8.72
CA GLY A 71 -2.74 15.42 -9.96
C GLY A 71 -3.57 14.79 -11.08
N ILE A 72 -3.42 13.49 -11.28
CA ILE A 72 -4.14 12.70 -12.29
C ILE A 72 -5.65 12.69 -11.99
N GLU A 73 -6.04 12.49 -10.73
CA GLU A 73 -7.44 12.52 -10.31
C GLU A 73 -8.11 13.88 -10.64
N ASN A 74 -7.46 14.98 -10.27
CA ASN A 74 -7.98 16.32 -10.55
C ASN A 74 -8.03 16.61 -12.05
N PHE A 75 -7.03 16.17 -12.82
CA PHE A 75 -7.01 16.28 -14.26
C PHE A 75 -8.21 15.57 -14.89
N VAL A 76 -8.46 14.31 -14.50
CA VAL A 76 -9.60 13.52 -15.02
C VAL A 76 -10.94 14.07 -14.54
N LYS A 77 -11.05 14.56 -13.27
CA LYS A 77 -12.29 15.21 -12.79
C LYS A 77 -12.66 16.44 -13.61
N ASN A 78 -11.68 17.29 -13.94
CA ASN A 78 -11.91 18.48 -14.74
C ASN A 78 -12.23 18.12 -16.19
N PHE A 79 -11.50 17.15 -16.76
CA PHE A 79 -11.83 16.59 -18.08
C PHE A 79 -13.26 16.05 -18.12
N ALA A 80 -13.66 15.20 -17.17
CA ALA A 80 -14.99 14.59 -17.15
C ALA A 80 -16.10 15.65 -17.07
N LYS A 81 -15.91 16.70 -16.26
CA LYS A 81 -16.86 17.83 -16.22
C LYS A 81 -17.01 18.51 -17.56
N ALA A 82 -15.92 18.76 -18.27
CA ALA A 82 -15.96 19.38 -19.59
C ALA A 82 -16.52 18.42 -20.67
N TYR A 83 -16.15 17.14 -20.60
CA TYR A 83 -16.51 16.15 -21.60
C TYR A 83 -17.98 15.77 -21.57
N TYR A 84 -18.55 15.56 -20.38
CA TYR A 84 -19.91 15.08 -20.16
C TYR A 84 -20.93 16.22 -19.89
N SER A 85 -20.50 17.49 -19.82
CA SER A 85 -21.42 18.63 -19.83
C SER A 85 -21.52 19.22 -21.22
N TRP A 86 -22.71 19.30 -21.76
CA TRP A 86 -22.94 19.80 -23.12
C TRP A 86 -24.34 20.40 -23.29
N ASP A 87 -24.47 21.26 -24.27
CA ASP A 87 -25.71 21.87 -24.74
C ASP A 87 -25.66 21.96 -26.26
N THR A 88 -26.81 22.10 -26.90
CA THR A 88 -26.94 22.14 -28.37
C THR A 88 -26.77 23.52 -28.96
N SER A 89 -26.59 24.57 -28.16
CA SER A 89 -26.29 25.90 -28.72
C SER A 89 -24.89 25.95 -29.32
N LYS A 90 -24.73 26.71 -30.37
CA LYS A 90 -23.46 26.83 -31.07
C LYS A 90 -22.33 27.31 -30.17
N GLU A 91 -22.62 28.31 -29.35
CA GLU A 91 -21.70 28.90 -28.38
C GLU A 91 -21.24 27.88 -27.34
N ALA A 92 -22.16 27.02 -26.85
CA ALA A 92 -21.84 25.98 -25.89
C ALA A 92 -20.98 24.88 -26.51
N ILE A 93 -21.24 24.49 -27.75
CA ILE A 93 -20.45 23.51 -28.53
C ILE A 93 -19.02 24.02 -28.71
N GLU A 94 -18.85 25.27 -29.15
CA GLU A 94 -17.55 25.90 -29.36
C GLU A 94 -16.77 26.01 -28.06
N ALA A 95 -17.44 26.43 -26.96
CA ALA A 95 -16.85 26.51 -25.64
C ALA A 95 -16.42 25.15 -25.10
N ARG A 96 -17.26 24.12 -25.25
CA ARG A 96 -16.93 22.73 -24.87
C ARG A 96 -15.73 22.21 -25.69
N THR A 97 -15.73 22.38 -27.00
CA THR A 97 -14.64 21.96 -27.88
C THR A 97 -13.32 22.61 -27.47
N THR A 98 -13.33 23.89 -27.13
CA THR A 98 -12.17 24.62 -26.65
C THR A 98 -11.71 24.06 -25.27
N GLU A 99 -12.64 23.77 -24.38
CA GLU A 99 -12.31 23.27 -23.03
C GLU A 99 -11.74 21.85 -23.09
N ILE A 100 -12.38 20.93 -23.81
CA ILE A 100 -11.89 19.53 -23.91
C ILE A 100 -10.55 19.43 -24.66
N SER A 101 -10.24 20.38 -25.55
CA SER A 101 -8.97 20.40 -26.26
C SER A 101 -7.75 20.52 -25.35
N LYS A 102 -7.93 21.05 -24.15
CA LYS A 102 -6.87 21.16 -23.11
C LYS A 102 -6.45 19.82 -22.54
N TYR A 103 -7.27 18.79 -22.70
CA TYR A 103 -7.09 17.47 -22.12
C TYR A 103 -6.75 16.39 -23.12
N LEU A 104 -7.17 16.53 -24.36
CA LEU A 104 -7.12 15.49 -25.39
C LEU A 104 -5.94 15.65 -26.35
N THR A 105 -5.41 14.53 -26.85
CA THR A 105 -4.51 14.55 -28.01
C THR A 105 -5.21 15.16 -29.23
N LYS A 106 -4.44 15.66 -30.20
CA LYS A 106 -5.00 16.25 -31.44
C LYS A 106 -5.91 15.27 -32.18
N GLU A 107 -5.53 14.00 -32.27
CA GLU A 107 -6.34 12.94 -32.88
C GLU A 107 -7.70 12.78 -32.17
N LEU A 108 -7.72 12.75 -30.82
CA LEU A 108 -8.97 12.66 -30.08
C LEU A 108 -9.82 13.91 -30.17
N GLN A 109 -9.21 15.11 -30.31
CA GLN A 109 -9.96 16.34 -30.59
C GLN A 109 -10.72 16.24 -31.89
N ASP A 110 -10.05 15.77 -32.94
CA ASP A 110 -10.67 15.62 -34.28
C ASP A 110 -11.78 14.55 -34.26
N LEU A 111 -11.60 13.44 -33.54
CA LEU A 111 -12.63 12.40 -33.34
C LEU A 111 -13.86 12.89 -32.55
N ASN A 112 -13.69 13.85 -31.66
CA ASN A 112 -14.76 14.36 -30.79
C ASN A 112 -15.39 15.66 -31.28
N ALA A 113 -14.94 16.21 -32.42
CA ALA A 113 -15.40 17.50 -32.93
C ALA A 113 -16.91 17.55 -33.17
N ASP A 114 -17.50 16.48 -33.74
CA ASP A 114 -18.90 16.42 -34.19
C ASP A 114 -19.75 15.44 -33.37
N THR A 115 -19.45 15.25 -32.09
CA THR A 115 -20.14 14.26 -31.24
C THR A 115 -21.50 14.74 -30.73
N ILE A 116 -21.77 16.06 -30.70
CA ILE A 116 -23.03 16.62 -30.21
C ILE A 116 -23.97 16.84 -31.38
N ARG A 117 -25.14 16.21 -31.28
CA ARG A 117 -26.21 16.38 -32.25
C ARG A 117 -27.03 17.63 -31.93
N THR A 118 -27.16 18.54 -32.90
CA THR A 118 -27.93 19.79 -32.75
C THR A 118 -29.41 19.66 -33.17
N ASP A 119 -29.76 18.55 -33.80
CA ASP A 119 -31.12 18.27 -34.27
C ASP A 119 -32.02 17.69 -33.16
N ILE A 120 -31.46 17.30 -32.02
CA ILE A 120 -32.19 16.78 -30.87
C ILE A 120 -32.01 17.77 -29.73
N PRO A 121 -33.11 18.29 -29.13
CA PRO A 121 -33.03 19.26 -28.00
C PRO A 121 -32.68 18.58 -26.70
N THR A 122 -31.42 18.19 -26.56
CA THR A 122 -30.89 17.53 -25.39
C THR A 122 -29.73 18.32 -24.79
N SER A 123 -29.52 18.22 -23.50
CA SER A 123 -28.35 18.79 -22.83
C SER A 123 -27.97 17.92 -21.63
N ALA A 124 -26.73 18.01 -21.17
CA ALA A 124 -26.27 17.32 -19.96
C ALA A 124 -25.41 18.25 -19.12
N THR A 125 -25.57 18.12 -17.80
CA THR A 125 -24.75 18.85 -16.82
C THR A 125 -24.22 17.85 -15.80
N VAL A 126 -22.90 17.79 -15.65
CA VAL A 126 -22.24 16.99 -14.62
C VAL A 126 -22.45 17.60 -13.25
N THR A 127 -22.99 16.82 -12.34
CA THR A 127 -23.23 17.22 -10.96
C THR A 127 -22.09 16.75 -10.04
N ASN A 128 -21.51 15.59 -10.33
CA ASN A 128 -20.43 15.02 -9.52
C ASN A 128 -19.50 14.14 -10.38
N VAL A 129 -18.22 14.02 -9.97
CA VAL A 129 -17.26 13.08 -10.54
C VAL A 129 -16.48 12.45 -9.39
N LEU A 130 -16.57 11.13 -9.29
CA LEU A 130 -15.84 10.33 -8.31
C LEU A 130 -14.76 9.51 -9.01
N VAL A 131 -13.50 9.69 -8.64
CA VAL A 131 -12.42 8.82 -9.11
C VAL A 131 -12.27 7.67 -8.13
N TRP A 132 -12.45 6.44 -8.62
CA TRP A 132 -12.41 5.22 -7.83
C TRP A 132 -11.02 4.59 -7.78
N ASN A 133 -10.28 4.67 -8.88
CA ASN A 133 -8.96 4.06 -8.96
C ASN A 133 -8.09 4.77 -10.00
N VAL A 134 -6.82 4.92 -9.66
CA VAL A 134 -5.75 5.32 -10.58
C VAL A 134 -4.72 4.20 -10.56
N GLY A 135 -4.63 3.46 -11.65
CA GLY A 135 -3.72 2.33 -11.82
C GLY A 135 -2.67 2.64 -12.88
N GLN A 136 -1.40 2.39 -12.59
CA GLN A 136 -0.35 2.49 -13.61
C GLN A 136 -0.50 1.35 -14.62
N SER A 137 -0.61 1.68 -15.91
CA SER A 137 -0.78 0.72 -17.02
C SER A 137 0.44 0.65 -17.95
N GLY A 138 1.35 1.60 -17.86
CA GLY A 138 2.61 1.68 -18.59
C GLY A 138 3.68 2.41 -17.77
N THR A 139 4.81 2.76 -18.37
CA THR A 139 5.86 3.52 -17.70
C THR A 139 5.36 4.91 -17.30
N ASP A 140 4.69 5.58 -18.24
CA ASP A 140 4.23 6.96 -18.11
C ASP A 140 2.70 7.05 -18.35
N ASP A 141 1.99 5.89 -18.42
CA ASP A 141 0.57 5.79 -18.68
C ASP A 141 -0.20 5.28 -17.46
N PHE A 142 -1.36 5.89 -17.21
CA PHE A 142 -2.24 5.58 -16.09
C PHE A 142 -3.67 5.35 -16.59
N THR A 143 -4.27 4.26 -16.12
CA THR A 143 -5.70 3.99 -16.32
C THR A 143 -6.47 4.50 -15.13
N VAL A 144 -7.42 5.38 -15.35
CA VAL A 144 -8.26 5.98 -14.32
C VAL A 144 -9.69 5.48 -14.47
N ALA A 145 -10.22 4.86 -13.41
CA ALA A 145 -11.62 4.47 -13.31
C ALA A 145 -12.39 5.52 -12.50
N TYR A 146 -13.48 6.01 -13.06
CA TYR A 146 -14.27 7.08 -12.44
C TYR A 146 -15.76 6.94 -12.75
N GLU A 147 -16.58 7.53 -11.90
CA GLU A 147 -18.01 7.62 -12.01
C GLU A 147 -18.43 9.06 -12.28
N VAL A 148 -19.42 9.24 -13.11
CA VAL A 148 -19.98 10.55 -13.46
C VAL A 148 -21.46 10.54 -13.15
N ASP A 149 -21.88 11.47 -12.29
CA ASP A 149 -23.27 11.80 -12.06
C ASP A 149 -23.64 13.01 -12.90
N GLN A 150 -24.68 12.88 -13.69
CA GLN A 150 -25.12 13.97 -14.57
C GLN A 150 -26.65 14.08 -14.63
N GLN A 151 -27.13 15.27 -14.89
CA GLN A 151 -28.51 15.56 -15.21
C GLN A 151 -28.62 15.67 -16.73
N VAL A 152 -29.33 14.74 -17.34
CA VAL A 152 -29.63 14.75 -18.78
C VAL A 152 -31.04 15.30 -18.99
N LYS A 153 -31.14 16.31 -19.84
CA LYS A 153 -32.41 16.93 -20.20
C LYS A 153 -32.76 16.54 -21.65
N GLU A 154 -33.96 16.01 -21.85
CA GLU A 154 -34.55 15.71 -23.16
C GLU A 154 -35.90 16.42 -23.25
N GLY A 155 -35.97 17.50 -24.03
CA GLY A 155 -37.14 18.34 -24.07
C GLY A 155 -37.47 18.96 -22.69
N GLU A 156 -38.64 18.61 -22.12
CA GLU A 156 -39.05 19.07 -20.78
C GLU A 156 -38.69 18.08 -19.65
N GLN A 157 -38.20 16.88 -19.99
CA GLN A 157 -37.85 15.87 -19.00
C GLN A 157 -36.38 15.98 -18.58
N THR A 158 -36.15 15.80 -17.29
CA THR A 158 -34.79 15.75 -16.73
C THR A 158 -34.62 14.44 -15.99
N GLN A 159 -33.56 13.73 -16.30
CA GLN A 159 -33.20 12.45 -15.69
C GLN A 159 -31.80 12.51 -15.08
N ALA A 160 -31.65 11.99 -13.86
CA ALA A 160 -30.34 11.73 -13.27
C ALA A 160 -29.76 10.42 -13.86
N VAL A 161 -28.52 10.48 -14.33
CA VAL A 161 -27.80 9.34 -14.89
C VAL A 161 -26.47 9.23 -14.18
N THR A 162 -26.14 8.04 -13.72
CA THR A 162 -24.85 7.70 -13.10
C THR A 162 -24.19 6.61 -13.95
N GLU A 163 -23.02 6.89 -14.50
CA GLU A 163 -22.28 5.93 -15.31
C GLU A 163 -20.83 5.86 -14.92
N ASN A 164 -20.22 4.70 -15.14
CA ASN A 164 -18.82 4.45 -14.82
C ASN A 164 -17.99 4.34 -16.08
N TYR A 165 -16.80 4.93 -16.05
CA TYR A 165 -15.89 5.01 -17.19
C TYR A 165 -14.45 4.70 -16.79
N THR A 166 -13.65 4.33 -17.79
CA THR A 166 -12.20 4.34 -17.72
C THR A 166 -11.60 5.21 -18.80
N VAL A 167 -10.47 5.84 -18.51
CA VAL A 167 -9.69 6.64 -19.44
C VAL A 167 -8.20 6.40 -19.22
N THR A 168 -7.39 6.54 -20.29
CA THR A 168 -5.94 6.46 -20.18
C THR A 168 -5.34 7.86 -20.25
N VAL A 169 -4.52 8.17 -19.24
CA VAL A 169 -3.78 9.43 -19.11
C VAL A 169 -2.30 9.16 -19.29
N HIS A 170 -1.64 9.87 -20.18
CA HIS A 170 -0.18 9.91 -20.29
C HIS A 170 0.34 11.09 -19.47
N VAL A 171 1.43 10.86 -18.73
CA VAL A 171 2.07 11.87 -17.89
C VAL A 171 3.52 12.03 -18.33
N ASP A 172 3.87 13.19 -18.85
CA ASP A 172 5.23 13.51 -19.24
C ASP A 172 6.18 13.65 -18.03
N LYS A 173 7.48 13.61 -18.29
CA LYS A 173 8.52 13.73 -17.24
C LYS A 173 8.49 15.04 -16.46
N ASP A 174 7.95 16.09 -17.04
CA ASP A 174 7.75 17.41 -16.44
C ASP A 174 6.38 17.55 -15.74
N GLY A 175 5.58 16.47 -15.72
CA GLY A 175 4.28 16.42 -15.07
C GLY A 175 3.12 16.93 -15.93
N ALA A 176 3.35 17.24 -17.23
CA ALA A 176 2.27 17.56 -18.14
C ALA A 176 1.45 16.30 -18.46
N MET A 177 0.13 16.46 -18.60
CA MET A 177 -0.81 15.34 -18.76
C MET A 177 -1.65 15.48 -20.03
N VAL A 178 -1.96 14.35 -20.65
CA VAL A 178 -2.85 14.28 -21.80
C VAL A 178 -3.63 12.96 -21.81
N ILE A 179 -4.88 12.99 -22.26
CA ILE A 179 -5.70 11.80 -22.45
C ILE A 179 -5.41 11.24 -23.84
N THR A 180 -5.03 9.96 -23.88
CA THR A 180 -4.60 9.24 -25.08
C THR A 180 -5.65 8.27 -25.62
N GLN A 181 -6.73 8.03 -24.86
CA GLN A 181 -7.83 7.15 -25.26
C GLN A 181 -9.17 7.76 -24.85
N ASN A 182 -10.18 7.69 -25.72
CA ASN A 182 -11.53 8.11 -25.38
C ASN A 182 -12.07 7.30 -24.18
N PRO A 183 -12.92 7.92 -23.34
CA PRO A 183 -13.57 7.20 -22.26
C PRO A 183 -14.32 5.97 -22.74
N THR A 184 -14.15 4.86 -22.04
CA THR A 184 -14.87 3.61 -22.26
C THR A 184 -15.70 3.25 -21.05
N LEU A 185 -16.90 2.68 -21.25
CA LEU A 185 -17.76 2.22 -20.16
C LEU A 185 -17.05 1.17 -19.31
N ALA A 186 -17.21 1.27 -18.01
CA ALA A 186 -16.65 0.37 -17.02
C ALA A 186 -17.74 -0.17 -16.08
N PRO A 187 -17.55 -1.35 -15.49
CA PRO A 187 -18.48 -1.83 -14.48
C PRO A 187 -18.43 -0.93 -13.23
N ALA A 188 -19.58 -0.76 -12.58
CA ALA A 188 -19.67 -0.06 -11.31
C ALA A 188 -18.83 -0.76 -10.22
N VAL A 189 -18.26 0.03 -9.32
CA VAL A 189 -17.52 -0.49 -8.17
C VAL A 189 -18.44 -1.27 -7.25
N GLN A 190 -18.08 -2.51 -6.95
CA GLN A 190 -18.87 -3.39 -6.13
C GLN A 190 -18.33 -3.50 -4.71
N LYS A 191 -19.23 -3.64 -3.74
CA LYS A 191 -18.85 -3.96 -2.36
C LYS A 191 -18.14 -5.31 -2.31
N SER A 192 -17.00 -5.35 -1.60
CA SER A 192 -16.31 -6.62 -1.34
C SER A 192 -17.18 -7.61 -0.59
N LYS A 193 -17.06 -8.89 -0.94
CA LYS A 193 -17.65 -10.03 -0.20
C LYS A 193 -16.74 -10.50 0.94
N TYR A 194 -15.68 -9.74 1.25
CA TYR A 194 -14.78 -10.10 2.32
C TYR A 194 -15.49 -10.06 3.67
N GLU A 195 -15.42 -11.18 4.37
CA GLU A 195 -15.81 -11.30 5.77
C GLU A 195 -14.55 -11.55 6.59
N PRO A 196 -14.29 -10.73 7.63
CA PRO A 196 -13.15 -10.97 8.49
C PRO A 196 -13.31 -12.30 9.21
N LYS A 197 -12.21 -13.05 9.35
CA LYS A 197 -12.20 -14.27 10.15
C LYS A 197 -12.60 -13.91 11.58
N ALA A 198 -13.62 -14.60 12.10
CA ALA A 198 -14.05 -14.44 13.48
C ALA A 198 -12.86 -14.66 14.42
N GLN A 199 -12.67 -13.76 15.37
CA GLN A 199 -11.65 -13.95 16.40
C GLN A 199 -12.06 -15.17 17.23
N GLU A 200 -11.14 -16.11 17.37
CA GLU A 200 -11.33 -17.25 18.26
C GLU A 200 -11.34 -16.73 19.69
N ALA A 201 -12.35 -17.16 20.44
CA ALA A 201 -12.44 -16.81 21.87
C ALA A 201 -11.23 -17.39 22.62
N ASP A 202 -10.62 -16.59 23.48
CA ASP A 202 -9.55 -17.06 24.35
C ASP A 202 -10.13 -18.03 25.38
N VAL A 203 -9.95 -19.32 25.11
CA VAL A 203 -10.43 -20.40 25.97
C VAL A 203 -9.72 -20.49 27.33
N SER A 204 -8.62 -19.72 27.52
CA SER A 204 -7.91 -19.62 28.79
C SER A 204 -8.64 -18.75 29.85
N VAL A 205 -9.59 -17.93 29.39
CA VAL A 205 -10.37 -17.03 30.24
C VAL A 205 -11.60 -17.77 30.77
N SER A 206 -11.81 -17.72 32.11
CA SER A 206 -12.97 -18.37 32.73
C SER A 206 -14.30 -17.77 32.21
N SER A 207 -15.35 -18.60 32.15
CA SER A 207 -16.68 -18.16 31.74
C SER A 207 -17.26 -17.06 32.65
N ASP A 208 -16.90 -17.05 33.91
CA ASP A 208 -17.35 -16.04 34.89
C ASP A 208 -16.70 -14.68 34.58
N THR A 209 -15.37 -14.68 34.30
CA THR A 209 -14.66 -13.46 33.89
C THR A 209 -15.23 -12.86 32.58
N VAL A 210 -15.60 -13.72 31.61
CA VAL A 210 -16.24 -13.27 30.38
C VAL A 210 -17.61 -12.63 30.66
N LYS A 211 -18.42 -13.24 31.52
CA LYS A 211 -19.74 -12.67 31.92
C LYS A 211 -19.60 -11.32 32.61
N ASP A 212 -18.66 -11.23 33.57
CA ASP A 212 -18.45 -9.99 34.33
C ASP A 212 -17.95 -8.86 33.40
N ALA A 213 -17.00 -9.18 32.51
CA ALA A 213 -16.50 -8.23 31.51
C ALA A 213 -17.62 -7.78 30.55
N THR A 214 -18.45 -8.71 30.08
CA THR A 214 -19.57 -8.40 29.19
C THR A 214 -20.60 -7.49 29.89
N ALA A 215 -20.99 -7.80 31.12
CA ALA A 215 -21.93 -7.01 31.91
C ALA A 215 -21.38 -5.58 32.19
N PHE A 216 -20.08 -5.48 32.45
CA PHE A 216 -19.40 -4.19 32.59
C PHE A 216 -19.45 -3.37 31.29
N LEU A 217 -19.10 -3.98 30.17
CA LEU A 217 -19.12 -3.32 28.86
C LEU A 217 -20.52 -2.88 28.45
N GLU A 218 -21.55 -3.72 28.66
CA GLU A 218 -22.93 -3.36 28.40
C GLU A 218 -23.38 -2.15 29.23
N THR A 219 -23.00 -2.13 30.51
CA THR A 219 -23.30 -1.00 31.40
C THR A 219 -22.54 0.26 30.96
N PHE A 220 -21.26 0.12 30.60
CA PHE A 220 -20.42 1.21 30.13
C PHE A 220 -21.01 1.85 28.88
N PHE A 221 -21.35 1.06 27.85
CA PHE A 221 -21.90 1.58 26.58
C PHE A 221 -23.34 2.14 26.72
N LYS A 222 -24.08 1.71 27.75
CA LYS A 222 -25.37 2.38 28.07
C LYS A 222 -25.19 3.76 28.68
N LEU A 223 -24.15 3.95 29.48
CA LEU A 223 -23.86 5.23 30.16
C LEU A 223 -23.11 6.22 29.24
N TYR A 224 -22.32 5.70 28.30
CA TYR A 224 -21.50 6.48 27.37
C TYR A 224 -21.81 6.07 25.92
N PRO A 225 -23.03 6.40 25.41
CA PRO A 225 -23.35 6.10 24.03
C PRO A 225 -22.39 6.89 23.13
N THR A 226 -21.70 6.18 22.25
CA THR A 226 -20.95 6.83 21.16
C THR A 226 -21.95 7.49 20.23
N ALA A 227 -21.80 8.82 20.05
CA ALA A 227 -22.64 9.62 19.16
C ALA A 227 -22.45 9.22 17.69
#